data_a84fbc157b96586a6349c3a8eff4d43d
#
_entry.id   a84fbc157b96586a6349c3a8eff4d43d
#
_cell.length_a   1.000
_cell.length_b   1.000
_cell.length_c   1.000
_cell.angle_alpha   90.00
_cell.angle_beta   90.00
_cell.angle_gamma   90.00
#
_symmetry.space_group_name_H-M   'P 1'
#
loop_
_entity.id
_entity.type
_entity.pdbx_description
1 polymer ?
#
loop_
_entity_poly.entity_id
_entity_poly.type
_entity_poly.pdbx_seq_one_letter_code
_entity_poly.pdbx_strand_id
1 'polypeptide(L)'
;IVIITLVWGHLIYNNFARENRLKLQIKRQFEHYLAPAMVKKLQKDPSLLKLGGETKIMTFMFSDIRGFTPISERYKSNPAGLTKLINRFLTRMTNVVIANGGTIDKFMGDCIMAFWNAPLDVKNHQMLAVMTASQMQTELAKLNAELSAEGLPNINIGIGINTGEALVGNMG
;
A
#
# COMPACT_ATOMS: atom_id res chain seq x y z
N ILE A 1 19.67 -21.91 42.97
CA ILE A 1 18.37 -22.20 42.32
C ILE A 1 17.68 -20.89 41.96
N VAL A 2 17.45 -19.97 42.91
CA VAL A 2 16.74 -18.68 42.68
C VAL A 2 17.37 -17.83 41.53
N ILE A 3 18.69 -17.70 41.49
CA ILE A 3 19.40 -16.94 40.46
C ILE A 3 19.18 -17.55 39.06
N ILE A 4 19.22 -18.88 38.97
CA ILE A 4 19.01 -19.60 37.71
C ILE A 4 17.60 -19.38 37.20
N THR A 5 16.58 -19.46 38.08
CA THR A 5 15.18 -19.18 37.65
C THR A 5 14.95 -17.75 37.23
N LEU A 6 15.60 -16.77 37.88
CA LEU A 6 15.52 -15.34 37.47
C LEU A 6 16.18 -15.11 36.09
N VAL A 7 17.35 -15.72 35.85
CA VAL A 7 18.03 -15.62 34.54
C VAL A 7 17.20 -16.28 33.45
N TRP A 8 16.64 -17.48 33.70
CA TRP A 8 15.74 -18.14 32.74
C TRP A 8 14.47 -17.33 32.46
N GLY A 9 13.84 -16.79 33.50
CA GLY A 9 12.68 -15.91 33.35
C GLY A 9 13.00 -14.67 32.52
N HIS A 10 14.16 -14.05 32.76
CA HIS A 10 14.61 -12.88 31.98
C HIS A 10 14.88 -13.24 30.51
N LEU A 11 15.50 -14.37 30.22
CA LEU A 11 15.74 -14.85 28.85
C LEU A 11 14.44 -15.14 28.11
N ILE A 12 13.49 -15.82 28.77
CA ILE A 12 12.16 -16.12 28.18
C ILE A 12 11.42 -14.81 27.88
N TYR A 13 11.42 -13.87 28.85
CA TYR A 13 10.77 -12.57 28.67
C TYR A 13 11.39 -11.77 27.50
N ASN A 14 12.72 -11.71 27.41
CA ASN A 14 13.41 -11.02 26.35
C ASN A 14 13.14 -11.65 24.96
N ASN A 15 13.13 -12.95 24.87
CA ASN A 15 12.78 -13.65 23.62
C ASN A 15 11.34 -13.36 23.21
N PHE A 16 10.39 -13.45 24.13
CA PHE A 16 8.99 -13.12 23.89
C PHE A 16 8.80 -11.65 23.47
N ALA A 17 9.45 -10.71 24.15
CA ALA A 17 9.40 -9.30 23.82
C ALA A 17 10.01 -9.02 22.44
N ARG A 18 11.11 -9.70 22.09
CA ARG A 18 11.76 -9.60 20.77
C ARG A 18 10.85 -10.12 19.65
N GLU A 19 10.24 -11.30 19.85
CA GLU A 19 9.28 -11.85 18.87
C GLU A 19 8.08 -10.95 18.66
N ASN A 20 7.51 -10.40 19.73
CA ASN A 20 6.38 -9.50 19.63
C ASN A 20 6.75 -8.18 18.90
N ARG A 21 7.94 -7.62 19.15
CA ARG A 21 8.42 -6.45 18.41
C ARG A 21 8.58 -6.75 16.93
N LEU A 22 9.15 -7.90 16.58
CA LEU A 22 9.32 -8.31 15.19
C LEU A 22 7.97 -8.50 14.49
N LYS A 23 7.01 -9.16 15.14
CA LYS A 23 5.64 -9.34 14.63
C LYS A 23 4.96 -7.98 14.38
N LEU A 24 5.15 -7.01 15.30
CA LEU A 24 4.60 -5.66 15.16
C LEU A 24 5.29 -4.87 14.04
N GLN A 25 6.59 -5.02 13.84
CA GLN A 25 7.31 -4.37 12.72
C GLN A 25 6.85 -4.93 11.39
N ILE A 26 6.80 -6.25 11.24
CA ILE A 26 6.30 -6.92 10.03
C ILE A 26 4.86 -6.45 9.75
N LYS A 27 3.99 -6.47 10.76
CA LYS A 27 2.62 -5.99 10.64
C LYS A 27 2.56 -4.56 10.08
N ARG A 28 3.31 -3.61 10.65
CA ARG A 28 3.35 -2.21 10.20
C ARG A 28 3.82 -2.07 8.76
N GLN A 29 4.79 -2.88 8.33
CA GLN A 29 5.26 -2.87 6.94
C GLN A 29 4.18 -3.37 5.98
N PHE A 30 3.45 -4.44 6.32
CA PHE A 30 2.36 -4.94 5.48
C PHE A 30 1.12 -4.03 5.47
N GLU A 31 0.85 -3.28 6.55
CA GLU A 31 -0.25 -2.31 6.61
C GLU A 31 -0.09 -1.14 5.62
N HIS A 32 1.10 -0.93 5.06
CA HIS A 32 1.31 0.05 3.98
C HIS A 32 0.85 -0.45 2.60
N TYR A 33 0.68 -1.75 2.43
CA TYR A 33 0.32 -2.39 1.16
C TYR A 33 -1.02 -3.10 1.19
N LEU A 34 -1.45 -3.55 2.36
CA LEU A 34 -2.68 -4.30 2.58
C LEU A 34 -3.61 -3.57 3.53
N ALA A 35 -4.92 -3.66 3.26
CA ALA A 35 -5.92 -3.17 4.21
C ALA A 35 -5.74 -3.84 5.59
N PRO A 36 -5.83 -3.10 6.72
CA PRO A 36 -5.61 -3.64 8.06
C PRO A 36 -6.47 -4.85 8.40
N ALA A 37 -7.69 -4.92 7.86
CA ALA A 37 -8.58 -6.07 8.01
C ALA A 37 -8.02 -7.33 7.33
N MET A 38 -7.37 -7.17 6.17
CA MET A 38 -6.68 -8.27 5.48
C MET A 38 -5.50 -8.78 6.27
N VAL A 39 -4.66 -7.89 6.79
CA VAL A 39 -3.50 -8.27 7.62
C VAL A 39 -3.95 -9.08 8.83
N LYS A 40 -5.01 -8.66 9.53
CA LYS A 40 -5.58 -9.40 10.66
C LYS A 40 -6.08 -10.79 10.27
N LYS A 41 -6.70 -10.92 9.09
CA LYS A 41 -7.23 -12.20 8.61
C LYS A 41 -6.10 -13.17 8.25
N LEU A 42 -5.08 -12.70 7.57
CA LEU A 42 -3.88 -13.47 7.23
C LEU A 42 -3.07 -13.89 8.47
N GLN A 43 -3.03 -13.05 9.51
CA GLN A 43 -2.39 -13.40 10.78
C GLN A 43 -3.14 -14.52 11.54
N LYS A 44 -4.47 -14.57 11.42
CA LYS A 44 -5.29 -15.62 12.03
C LYS A 44 -5.18 -16.94 11.27
N ASP A 45 -5.06 -16.86 9.95
CA ASP A 45 -4.96 -18.04 9.09
C ASP A 45 -3.92 -17.81 7.99
N PRO A 46 -2.64 -18.12 8.25
CA PRO A 46 -1.57 -18.03 7.28
C PRO A 46 -1.73 -18.95 6.06
N SER A 47 -2.58 -19.99 6.15
CA SER A 47 -2.84 -20.92 5.05
C SER A 47 -3.56 -20.28 3.88
N LEU A 48 -4.16 -19.10 4.11
CA LEU A 48 -4.76 -18.26 3.05
C LEU A 48 -3.70 -17.70 2.08
N LEU A 49 -2.42 -17.67 2.49
CA LEU A 49 -1.28 -17.41 1.62
C LEU A 49 -0.81 -18.73 1.01
N LYS A 50 -1.52 -19.22 0.02
CA LYS A 50 -1.13 -20.47 -0.68
C LYS A 50 0.16 -20.25 -1.47
N LEU A 51 1.14 -21.15 -1.25
CA LEU A 51 2.28 -21.31 -2.14
C LEU A 51 1.78 -22.01 -3.41
N GLY A 52 2.01 -21.42 -4.55
CA GLY A 52 1.51 -21.88 -5.83
C GLY A 52 0.49 -20.92 -6.44
N GLY A 53 0.52 -20.77 -7.75
CA GLY A 53 -0.36 -19.83 -8.43
C GLY A 53 -1.83 -20.32 -8.44
N GLU A 54 -2.75 -19.43 -8.14
CA GLU A 54 -4.19 -19.61 -8.30
C GLU A 54 -4.70 -18.62 -9.36
N THR A 55 -5.45 -19.10 -10.35
CA THR A 55 -6.10 -18.20 -11.32
C THR A 55 -7.34 -17.58 -10.68
N LYS A 56 -7.38 -16.24 -10.62
CA LYS A 56 -8.50 -15.48 -10.07
C LYS A 56 -8.91 -14.37 -11.02
N ILE A 57 -10.20 -14.05 -11.02
CA ILE A 57 -10.70 -12.84 -11.68
C ILE A 57 -10.37 -11.66 -10.73
N MET A 58 -9.53 -10.75 -11.17
CA MET A 58 -9.06 -9.61 -10.40
C MET A 58 -9.39 -8.31 -11.11
N THR A 59 -9.47 -7.24 -10.34
CA THR A 59 -9.51 -5.88 -10.88
C THR A 59 -8.19 -5.21 -10.58
N PHE A 60 -7.57 -4.66 -11.61
CA PHE A 60 -6.30 -3.92 -11.55
C PHE A 60 -6.54 -2.44 -11.76
N MET A 61 -5.75 -1.63 -11.11
CA MET A 61 -5.73 -0.18 -11.29
C MET A 61 -4.28 0.29 -11.42
N PHE A 62 -4.05 1.11 -12.43
CA PHE A 62 -2.82 1.90 -12.59
C PHE A 62 -3.18 3.37 -12.48
N SER A 63 -2.46 4.09 -11.64
CA SER A 63 -2.59 5.54 -11.50
C SER A 63 -1.22 6.19 -11.66
N ASP A 64 -1.11 7.16 -12.56
CA ASP A 64 0.15 7.80 -12.93
C ASP A 64 0.00 9.32 -13.00
N ILE A 65 1.07 10.06 -12.66
CA ILE A 65 1.06 11.52 -12.71
C ILE A 65 1.19 12.00 -14.16
N ARG A 66 0.21 12.77 -14.63
CA ARG A 66 0.25 13.38 -15.94
C ARG A 66 1.32 14.47 -15.99
N GLY A 67 2.22 14.37 -16.96
CA GLY A 67 3.30 15.35 -17.15
C GLY A 67 4.31 15.34 -15.99
N PHE A 68 4.66 14.17 -15.46
CA PHE A 68 5.65 14.03 -14.39
C PHE A 68 7.03 14.59 -14.79
N THR A 69 7.47 14.39 -16.03
CA THR A 69 8.77 14.86 -16.52
C THR A 69 8.97 16.36 -16.31
N PRO A 70 8.08 17.28 -16.78
CA PRO A 70 8.20 18.70 -16.49
C PRO A 70 8.20 19.03 -14.98
N ILE A 71 7.45 18.29 -14.18
CA ILE A 71 7.46 18.47 -12.72
C ILE A 71 8.84 18.11 -12.16
N SER A 72 9.37 16.95 -12.51
CA SER A 72 10.68 16.48 -12.04
C SER A 72 11.82 17.42 -12.47
N GLU A 73 11.72 17.98 -13.67
CA GLU A 73 12.70 18.94 -14.19
C GLU A 73 12.80 20.22 -13.36
N ARG A 74 11.68 20.72 -12.80
CA ARG A 74 11.68 21.88 -11.89
C ARG A 74 12.45 21.62 -10.60
N TYR A 75 12.61 20.34 -10.23
CA TYR A 75 13.30 19.93 -9.01
C TYR A 75 14.73 19.44 -9.23
N LYS A 76 15.32 19.63 -10.41
CA LYS A 76 16.72 19.20 -10.69
C LYS A 76 17.73 19.69 -9.64
N SER A 77 17.52 20.91 -9.14
CA SER A 77 18.36 21.50 -8.07
C SER A 77 17.91 21.14 -6.64
N ASN A 78 16.77 20.47 -6.49
CA ASN A 78 16.19 20.12 -5.20
C ASN A 78 15.53 18.73 -5.22
N PRO A 79 16.30 17.62 -5.37
CA PRO A 79 15.74 16.26 -5.43
C PRO A 79 14.94 15.87 -4.16
N ALA A 80 15.36 16.38 -2.99
CA ALA A 80 14.64 16.15 -1.74
C ALA A 80 13.22 16.76 -1.75
N GLY A 81 13.06 17.92 -2.37
CA GLY A 81 11.74 18.54 -2.59
C GLY A 81 10.83 17.69 -3.47
N LEU A 82 11.37 17.13 -4.56
CA LEU A 82 10.63 16.20 -5.42
C LEU A 82 10.18 14.97 -4.63
N THR A 83 11.09 14.34 -3.90
CA THR A 83 10.78 13.16 -3.08
C THR A 83 9.67 13.47 -2.07
N LYS A 84 9.70 14.64 -1.42
CA LYS A 84 8.66 15.06 -0.48
C LYS A 84 7.30 15.23 -1.18
N LEU A 85 7.27 15.85 -2.37
CA LEU A 85 6.06 16.02 -3.15
C LEU A 85 5.46 14.67 -3.56
N ILE A 86 6.28 13.77 -4.11
CA ILE A 86 5.85 12.44 -4.53
C ILE A 86 5.34 11.62 -3.33
N ASN A 87 6.03 11.64 -2.21
CA ASN A 87 5.60 10.93 -1.02
C ASN A 87 4.25 11.44 -0.47
N ARG A 88 4.00 12.76 -0.51
CA ARG A 88 2.68 13.32 -0.14
C ARG A 88 1.57 12.78 -1.05
N PHE A 89 1.82 12.76 -2.35
CA PHE A 89 0.90 12.22 -3.36
C PHE A 89 0.67 10.71 -3.13
N LEU A 90 1.72 9.92 -3.14
CA LEU A 90 1.63 8.47 -2.98
C LEU A 90 0.92 8.08 -1.69
N THR A 91 1.23 8.72 -0.57
CA THR A 91 0.60 8.44 0.72
C THR A 91 -0.91 8.67 0.67
N ARG A 92 -1.37 9.79 0.11
CA ARG A 92 -2.80 10.09 0.02
C ARG A 92 -3.55 9.12 -0.89
N MET A 93 -3.01 8.88 -2.07
CA MET A 93 -3.62 7.97 -3.04
C MET A 93 -3.66 6.53 -2.52
N THR A 94 -2.58 6.07 -1.91
CA THR A 94 -2.49 4.73 -1.29
C THR A 94 -3.52 4.56 -0.17
N ASN A 95 -3.69 5.56 0.68
CA ASN A 95 -4.70 5.50 1.75
C ASN A 95 -6.11 5.33 1.19
N VAL A 96 -6.46 5.97 0.08
CA VAL A 96 -7.75 5.80 -0.59
C VAL A 96 -7.90 4.37 -1.11
N VAL A 97 -6.88 3.82 -1.76
CA VAL A 97 -6.87 2.44 -2.27
C VAL A 97 -7.10 1.44 -1.13
N ILE A 98 -6.33 1.55 -0.05
CA ILE A 98 -6.39 0.65 1.10
C ILE A 98 -7.75 0.77 1.82
N ALA A 99 -8.28 1.98 1.98
CA ALA A 99 -9.59 2.21 2.61
C ALA A 99 -10.73 1.51 1.85
N ASN A 100 -10.59 1.34 0.53
CA ASN A 100 -11.56 0.64 -0.32
C ASN A 100 -11.22 -0.84 -0.55
N GLY A 101 -10.38 -1.45 0.29
CA GLY A 101 -10.07 -2.87 0.24
C GLY A 101 -9.13 -3.27 -0.90
N GLY A 102 -8.48 -2.30 -1.55
CA GLY A 102 -7.43 -2.54 -2.53
C GLY A 102 -6.12 -2.96 -1.88
N THR A 103 -5.31 -3.65 -2.64
CA THR A 103 -3.94 -4.05 -2.30
C THR A 103 -2.99 -3.29 -3.22
N ILE A 104 -1.96 -2.68 -2.64
CA ILE A 104 -0.88 -2.08 -3.42
C ILE A 104 0.11 -3.17 -3.82
N ASP A 105 0.35 -3.32 -5.11
CA ASP A 105 1.38 -4.24 -5.60
C ASP A 105 2.76 -3.60 -5.48
N LYS A 106 2.93 -2.49 -6.17
CA LYS A 106 4.20 -1.74 -6.19
C LYS A 106 4.01 -0.30 -6.62
N PHE A 107 5.06 0.47 -6.39
CA PHE A 107 5.25 1.79 -6.98
C PHE A 107 6.28 1.70 -8.11
N MET A 108 5.99 2.35 -9.23
CA MET A 108 6.90 2.47 -10.37
C MET A 108 7.14 3.97 -10.63
N GLY A 109 8.08 4.55 -9.86
CA GLY A 109 8.26 6.00 -9.84
C GLY A 109 7.06 6.69 -9.20
N ASP A 110 6.32 7.46 -9.99
CA ASP A 110 5.08 8.14 -9.62
C ASP A 110 3.80 7.34 -9.90
N CYS A 111 3.96 6.16 -10.53
CA CYS A 111 2.84 5.27 -10.82
C CYS A 111 2.55 4.34 -9.63
N ILE A 112 1.25 4.17 -9.33
CA ILE A 112 0.72 3.22 -8.35
C ILE A 112 0.08 2.07 -9.11
N MET A 113 0.54 0.84 -8.85
CA MET A 113 -0.15 -0.37 -9.26
C MET A 113 -0.89 -0.96 -8.07
N ALA A 114 -2.20 -1.14 -8.21
CA ALA A 114 -3.06 -1.71 -7.19
C ALA A 114 -4.00 -2.74 -7.79
N PHE A 115 -4.51 -3.64 -6.95
CA PHE A 115 -5.48 -4.64 -7.37
C PHE A 115 -6.46 -4.98 -6.24
N TRP A 116 -7.58 -5.62 -6.62
CA TRP A 116 -8.62 -6.14 -5.71
C TRP A 116 -8.87 -7.61 -6.01
N ASN A 117 -9.44 -8.31 -5.02
CA ASN A 117 -9.81 -9.72 -5.02
C ASN A 117 -8.65 -10.69 -4.82
N ALA A 118 -7.51 -10.19 -4.30
CA ALA A 118 -6.40 -11.00 -3.79
C ALA A 118 -5.66 -10.24 -2.68
N PRO A 119 -5.02 -10.92 -1.76
CA PRO A 119 -4.98 -12.38 -1.54
C PRO A 119 -6.31 -12.94 -1.03
N LEU A 120 -7.22 -12.08 -0.59
CA LEU A 120 -8.55 -12.44 -0.09
C LEU A 120 -9.63 -12.04 -1.08
N ASP A 121 -10.73 -12.80 -1.09
CA ASP A 121 -11.89 -12.48 -1.91
C ASP A 121 -12.54 -11.17 -1.46
N VAL A 122 -12.78 -10.29 -2.41
CA VAL A 122 -13.43 -8.99 -2.21
C VAL A 122 -14.67 -8.93 -3.08
N LYS A 123 -15.84 -8.90 -2.45
CA LYS A 123 -17.11 -8.77 -3.18
C LYS A 123 -17.18 -7.42 -3.89
N ASN A 124 -17.75 -7.41 -5.09
CA ASN A 124 -17.93 -6.19 -5.90
C ASN A 124 -16.63 -5.43 -6.15
N HIS A 125 -15.50 -6.13 -6.27
CA HIS A 125 -14.18 -5.54 -6.42
C HIS A 125 -14.08 -4.58 -7.62
N GLN A 126 -14.83 -4.82 -8.70
CA GLN A 126 -14.90 -3.92 -9.86
C GLN A 126 -15.48 -2.55 -9.47
N MET A 127 -16.60 -2.54 -8.75
CA MET A 127 -17.24 -1.32 -8.28
C MET A 127 -16.35 -0.57 -7.29
N LEU A 128 -15.71 -1.30 -6.37
CA LEU A 128 -14.78 -0.71 -5.40
C LEU A 128 -13.60 -0.02 -6.09
N ALA A 129 -13.04 -0.60 -7.15
CA ALA A 129 -11.96 0.01 -7.91
C ALA A 129 -12.42 1.32 -8.58
N VAL A 130 -13.61 1.35 -9.18
CA VAL A 130 -14.18 2.56 -9.79
C VAL A 130 -14.45 3.65 -8.74
N MET A 131 -15.05 3.27 -7.61
CA MET A 131 -15.26 4.20 -6.49
C MET A 131 -13.93 4.75 -5.96
N THR A 132 -12.92 3.90 -5.86
CA THR A 132 -11.56 4.31 -5.47
C THR A 132 -11.01 5.37 -6.40
N ALA A 133 -11.12 5.16 -7.72
CA ALA A 133 -10.65 6.14 -8.69
C ALA A 133 -11.35 7.50 -8.54
N SER A 134 -12.67 7.51 -8.31
CA SER A 134 -13.43 8.74 -8.05
C SER A 134 -12.98 9.43 -6.76
N GLN A 135 -12.77 8.67 -5.69
CA GLN A 135 -12.29 9.21 -4.41
C GLN A 135 -10.85 9.72 -4.52
N MET A 136 -9.97 9.07 -5.30
CA MET A 136 -8.62 9.55 -5.58
C MET A 136 -8.65 10.92 -6.23
N GLN A 137 -9.56 11.19 -7.19
CA GLN A 137 -9.72 12.52 -7.79
C GLN A 137 -10.15 13.57 -6.75
N THR A 138 -11.06 13.21 -5.85
CA THR A 138 -11.50 14.09 -4.76
C THR A 138 -10.36 14.44 -3.80
N GLU A 139 -9.58 13.43 -3.38
CA GLU A 139 -8.42 13.64 -2.51
C GLU A 139 -7.28 14.39 -3.21
N LEU A 140 -7.12 14.18 -4.52
CA LEU A 140 -6.15 14.94 -5.32
C LEU A 140 -6.52 16.42 -5.38
N ALA A 141 -7.80 16.76 -5.52
CA ALA A 141 -8.24 18.15 -5.49
C ALA A 141 -7.90 18.85 -4.16
N LYS A 142 -8.07 18.14 -3.03
CA LYS A 142 -7.64 18.64 -1.70
C LYS A 142 -6.13 18.83 -1.62
N LEU A 143 -5.36 17.85 -2.09
CA LEU A 143 -3.90 17.96 -2.14
C LEU A 143 -3.47 19.16 -3.00
N ASN A 144 -4.07 19.35 -4.16
CA ASN A 144 -3.75 20.46 -5.05
C ASN A 144 -4.05 21.84 -4.43
N ALA A 145 -5.12 21.96 -3.65
CA ALA A 145 -5.40 23.19 -2.90
C ALA A 145 -4.28 23.51 -1.89
N GLU A 146 -3.77 22.49 -1.19
CA GLU A 146 -2.63 22.65 -0.27
C GLU A 146 -1.34 23.00 -1.03
N LEU A 147 -1.06 22.29 -2.13
CA LEU A 147 0.13 22.56 -2.95
C LEU A 147 0.10 23.99 -3.51
N SER A 148 -1.05 24.45 -3.98
CA SER A 148 -1.22 25.82 -4.48
C SER A 148 -0.98 26.86 -3.38
N ALA A 149 -1.46 26.64 -2.18
CA ALA A 149 -1.21 27.51 -1.03
C ALA A 149 0.28 27.57 -0.65
N GLU A 150 1.04 26.52 -0.92
CA GLU A 150 2.49 26.43 -0.72
C GLU A 150 3.31 26.94 -1.92
N GLY A 151 2.67 27.39 -3.01
CA GLY A 151 3.34 27.82 -4.26
C GLY A 151 3.95 26.64 -5.04
N LEU A 152 3.51 25.39 -4.76
CA LEU A 152 3.98 24.19 -5.43
C LEU A 152 3.10 23.84 -6.64
N PRO A 153 3.64 23.08 -7.61
CA PRO A 153 2.88 22.71 -8.80
C PRO A 153 1.72 21.77 -8.47
N ASN A 154 0.58 21.98 -9.14
CA ASN A 154 -0.54 21.07 -9.10
C ASN A 154 -0.22 19.76 -9.81
N ILE A 155 -0.80 18.68 -9.32
CA ILE A 155 -0.67 17.33 -9.85
C ILE A 155 -1.98 16.95 -10.54
N ASN A 156 -1.89 16.33 -11.71
CA ASN A 156 -3.00 15.67 -12.39
C ASN A 156 -2.66 14.19 -12.54
N ILE A 157 -3.65 13.31 -12.48
CA ILE A 157 -3.45 11.87 -12.64
C ILE A 157 -4.26 11.28 -13.79
N GLY A 158 -3.71 10.24 -14.41
CA GLY A 158 -4.45 9.31 -15.25
C GLY A 158 -4.69 8.01 -14.47
N ILE A 159 -5.91 7.48 -14.54
CA ILE A 159 -6.26 6.21 -13.90
C ILE A 159 -6.81 5.27 -14.97
N GLY A 160 -6.22 4.07 -15.04
CA GLY A 160 -6.71 2.95 -15.85
C GLY A 160 -7.17 1.82 -14.96
N ILE A 161 -8.33 1.24 -15.25
CA ILE A 161 -8.90 0.10 -14.52
C ILE A 161 -9.26 -0.99 -15.53
N ASN A 162 -8.90 -2.23 -15.20
CA ASN A 162 -9.30 -3.39 -15.98
C ASN A 162 -9.61 -4.57 -15.06
N THR A 163 -10.52 -5.44 -15.48
CA THR A 163 -10.86 -6.69 -14.79
C THR A 163 -10.61 -7.86 -15.71
N GLY A 164 -9.92 -8.87 -15.22
CA GLY A 164 -9.62 -10.07 -15.98
C GLY A 164 -9.02 -11.18 -15.13
N GLU A 165 -8.82 -12.33 -15.73
CA GLU A 165 -8.13 -13.46 -15.11
C GLU A 165 -6.64 -13.15 -14.95
N ALA A 166 -6.11 -13.48 -13.78
CA ALA A 166 -4.69 -13.39 -13.49
C ALA A 166 -4.25 -14.54 -12.58
N LEU A 167 -3.01 -14.97 -12.75
CA LEU A 167 -2.36 -15.90 -11.85
C LEU A 167 -1.85 -15.15 -10.63
N VAL A 168 -2.32 -15.52 -9.46
CA VAL A 168 -1.94 -14.93 -8.17
C VAL A 168 -1.22 -15.97 -7.34
N GLY A 169 -0.05 -15.65 -6.84
CA GLY A 169 0.69 -16.55 -5.97
C GLY A 169 2.08 -16.03 -5.66
N ASN A 170 2.74 -16.70 -4.74
CA ASN A 170 4.15 -16.44 -4.46
C ASN A 170 4.96 -17.21 -5.50
N MET A 171 5.45 -16.52 -6.53
CA MET A 171 6.34 -17.06 -7.54
C MET A 171 7.75 -16.52 -7.29
N GLY A 172 8.63 -17.37 -6.78
CA GLY A 172 10.04 -17.04 -6.54
C GLY A 172 10.63 -17.74 -5.36
#